data_616d7a3f05717c6ee521e0db225a8aea
#
_entry.id   616d7a3f05717c6ee521e0db225a8aea
#
_cell.length_a   1.000
_cell.length_b   1.000
_cell.length_c   1.000
_cell.angle_alpha   90.00
_cell.angle_beta   90.00
_cell.angle_gamma   90.00
#
_symmetry.space_group_name_H-M   'P 1'
#
loop_
_entity.id
_entity.type
_entity.pdbx_description
1 polymer ?
#
loop_
_entity_poly.entity_id
_entity_poly.type
_entity_poly.pdbx_seq_one_letter_code
_entity_poly.pdbx_strand_id
1 'polypeptide(L)'
;YANDTLGHAAGDRLLLLVAERLRAQVRQGDRVARFGGDEFVMLAPNATRAAAVEIARNLNELMRDVSLVENGQAINVNCSIGVVMFADGHNTVEEIISHADIACYVAKRRGRNRFHMYEPGEDERLRMVTDIGWSQQLMRAIKENRFRLVYQPIVSLRGEGREYYEVLLRLVGDDGNFILPDMFLVAAKRFGLMAAIDRWVAVTALAALAQFRQHGRDVVFSINLSGDCFEDDTFLDLVRAQVQGNGLPAGSVVFEVTEQTAVRFLEAANAGIQGLLELGCRFALDDFGK
;
A
#
# COMPACT_ATOMS: atom_id res chain seq x y z
N TYR A 1 1.15 0.60 -13.05
CA TYR A 1 0.74 1.16 -14.36
C TYR A 1 1.37 0.42 -15.53
N ALA A 2 2.73 0.23 -15.59
CA ALA A 2 3.37 -0.52 -16.66
C ALA A 2 2.91 -1.99 -16.70
N ASN A 3 2.86 -2.64 -15.54
CA ASN A 3 2.36 -4.01 -15.40
C ASN A 3 0.88 -4.14 -15.81
N ASP A 4 0.07 -3.16 -15.45
CA ASP A 4 -1.37 -3.16 -15.75
C ASP A 4 -1.64 -2.95 -17.24
N THR A 5 -0.75 -2.22 -17.92
CA THR A 5 -0.91 -1.84 -19.33
C THR A 5 -0.26 -2.83 -20.30
N LEU A 6 0.94 -3.30 -19.99
CA LEU A 6 1.76 -4.14 -20.89
C LEU A 6 2.12 -5.52 -20.31
N GLY A 7 1.65 -5.85 -19.11
CA GLY A 7 1.93 -7.11 -18.41
C GLY A 7 3.27 -7.12 -17.64
N HIS A 8 3.41 -8.10 -16.75
CA HIS A 8 4.57 -8.22 -15.85
C HIS A 8 5.92 -8.30 -16.57
N ALA A 9 5.99 -9.01 -17.68
CA ALA A 9 7.23 -9.15 -18.45
C ALA A 9 7.74 -7.81 -19.02
N ALA A 10 6.85 -6.88 -19.36
CA ALA A 10 7.23 -5.54 -19.80
C ALA A 10 7.71 -4.68 -18.61
N GLY A 11 7.06 -4.82 -17.47
CA GLY A 11 7.50 -4.17 -16.23
C GLY A 11 8.89 -4.62 -15.80
N ASP A 12 9.19 -5.92 -15.87
CA ASP A 12 10.51 -6.45 -15.54
C ASP A 12 11.59 -5.90 -16.49
N ARG A 13 11.30 -5.84 -17.79
CA ARG A 13 12.23 -5.22 -18.77
C ARG A 13 12.47 -3.74 -18.47
N LEU A 14 11.42 -3.01 -18.09
CA LEU A 14 11.55 -1.60 -17.74
C LEU A 14 12.42 -1.42 -16.49
N LEU A 15 12.25 -2.26 -15.48
CA LEU A 15 13.07 -2.25 -14.27
C LEU A 15 14.54 -2.58 -14.55
N LEU A 16 14.81 -3.53 -15.46
CA LEU A 16 16.17 -3.83 -15.92
C LEU A 16 16.80 -2.63 -16.62
N LEU A 17 16.06 -1.99 -17.53
CA LEU A 17 16.52 -0.78 -18.23
C LEU A 17 16.85 0.35 -17.26
N VAL A 18 15.99 0.59 -16.26
CA VAL A 18 16.24 1.56 -15.19
C VAL A 18 17.51 1.19 -14.41
N ALA A 19 17.65 -0.05 -14.01
CA ALA A 19 18.83 -0.53 -13.27
C ALA A 19 20.14 -0.33 -14.05
N GLU A 20 20.14 -0.62 -15.35
CA GLU A 20 21.29 -0.40 -16.24
C GLU A 20 21.65 1.07 -16.34
N ARG A 21 20.65 1.93 -16.52
CA ARG A 21 20.85 3.39 -16.58
C ARG A 21 21.39 3.95 -15.27
N LEU A 22 20.87 3.52 -14.14
CA LEU A 22 21.38 3.92 -12.81
C LEU A 22 22.84 3.44 -12.63
N ARG A 23 23.15 2.21 -12.99
CA ARG A 23 24.53 1.66 -12.91
C ARG A 23 25.54 2.44 -13.75
N ALA A 24 25.13 2.93 -14.91
CA ALA A 24 26.00 3.72 -15.76
C ALA A 24 26.39 5.09 -15.19
N GLN A 25 25.64 5.58 -14.18
CA GLN A 25 25.89 6.86 -13.50
C GLN A 25 26.66 6.74 -12.18
N VAL A 26 26.88 5.50 -11.72
CA VAL A 26 27.54 5.23 -10.44
C VAL A 26 29.05 5.45 -10.56
N ARG A 27 29.61 6.28 -9.69
CA ARG A 27 31.05 6.52 -9.59
C ARG A 27 31.74 5.37 -8.83
N GLN A 28 33.07 5.32 -8.92
CA GLN A 28 33.82 4.40 -8.08
C GLN A 28 33.59 4.74 -6.59
N GLY A 29 33.06 3.77 -5.84
CA GLY A 29 32.68 3.93 -4.43
C GLY A 29 31.19 4.07 -4.18
N ASP A 30 30.40 4.56 -5.14
CA ASP A 30 28.94 4.60 -5.03
C ASP A 30 28.36 3.18 -5.08
N ARG A 31 27.15 3.03 -4.55
CA ARG A 31 26.38 1.78 -4.56
C ARG A 31 24.96 2.06 -5.02
N VAL A 32 24.42 1.17 -5.84
CA VAL A 32 23.00 1.16 -6.23
C VAL A 32 22.42 -0.21 -5.91
N ALA A 33 21.25 -0.22 -5.29
CA ALA A 33 20.49 -1.43 -5.00
C ALA A 33 19.02 -1.21 -5.35
N ARG A 34 18.33 -2.26 -5.74
CA ARG A 34 16.86 -2.30 -5.79
C ARG A 34 16.37 -2.66 -4.39
N PHE A 35 15.56 -1.79 -3.82
CA PHE A 35 15.06 -1.96 -2.46
C PHE A 35 13.79 -2.82 -2.43
N GLY A 36 12.90 -2.64 -3.41
CA GLY A 36 11.70 -3.45 -3.59
C GLY A 36 10.84 -2.88 -4.72
N GLY A 37 9.97 -3.66 -5.32
CA GLY A 37 9.04 -3.19 -6.35
C GLY A 37 9.72 -2.34 -7.44
N ASP A 38 9.36 -1.06 -7.52
CA ASP A 38 9.94 -0.04 -8.41
C ASP A 38 10.90 0.92 -7.66
N GLU A 39 11.33 0.56 -6.47
CA GLU A 39 12.19 1.38 -5.62
C GLU A 39 13.66 1.01 -5.75
N PHE A 40 14.49 2.04 -5.93
CA PHE A 40 15.95 1.94 -5.99
C PHE A 40 16.58 2.88 -4.97
N VAL A 41 17.67 2.45 -4.35
CA VAL A 41 18.47 3.23 -3.42
C VAL A 41 19.86 3.41 -3.98
N MET A 42 20.38 4.64 -3.89
CA MET A 42 21.77 4.97 -4.24
C MET A 42 22.47 5.54 -3.02
N LEU A 43 23.62 4.98 -2.70
CA LEU A 43 24.54 5.48 -1.67
C LEU A 43 25.75 6.12 -2.37
N ALA A 44 26.01 7.41 -2.08
CA ALA A 44 27.14 8.17 -2.61
C ALA A 44 28.04 8.64 -1.45
N PRO A 45 29.06 7.84 -1.06
CA PRO A 45 29.95 8.19 0.04
C PRO A 45 30.72 9.48 -0.27
N ASN A 46 30.98 10.27 0.77
CA ASN A 46 31.76 11.52 0.71
C ASN A 46 31.20 12.57 -0.27
N ALA A 47 29.92 12.48 -0.60
CA ALA A 47 29.28 13.50 -1.41
C ALA A 47 29.04 14.78 -0.59
N THR A 48 29.44 15.92 -1.13
CA THR A 48 29.00 17.21 -0.58
C THR A 48 27.53 17.46 -0.93
N ARG A 49 26.89 18.38 -0.20
CA ARG A 49 25.48 18.77 -0.50
C ARG A 49 25.32 19.20 -1.95
N ALA A 50 26.25 19.98 -2.50
CA ALA A 50 26.24 20.40 -3.88
C ALA A 50 26.34 19.23 -4.86
N ALA A 51 27.23 18.28 -4.59
CA ALA A 51 27.38 17.07 -5.39
C ALA A 51 26.13 16.18 -5.33
N ALA A 52 25.50 16.05 -4.17
CA ALA A 52 24.26 15.27 -4.01
C ALA A 52 23.09 15.89 -4.82
N VAL A 53 22.97 17.22 -4.85
CA VAL A 53 22.00 17.93 -5.67
C VAL A 53 22.25 17.70 -7.17
N GLU A 54 23.51 17.75 -7.59
CA GLU A 54 23.90 17.51 -8.99
C GLU A 54 23.60 16.06 -9.41
N ILE A 55 23.96 15.08 -8.57
CA ILE A 55 23.65 13.67 -8.80
C ILE A 55 22.13 13.49 -8.96
N ALA A 56 21.34 14.02 -8.04
CA ALA A 56 19.88 13.87 -8.09
C ALA A 56 19.26 14.53 -9.32
N ARG A 57 19.78 15.69 -9.74
CA ARG A 57 19.33 16.35 -10.97
C ARG A 57 19.65 15.50 -12.21
N ASN A 58 20.88 15.04 -12.32
CA ASN A 58 21.32 14.21 -13.46
C ASN A 58 20.54 12.90 -13.52
N LEU A 59 20.27 12.24 -12.40
CA LEU A 59 19.44 11.05 -12.35
C LEU A 59 18.00 11.34 -12.78
N ASN A 60 17.43 12.45 -12.35
CA ASN A 60 16.07 12.82 -12.73
C ASN A 60 15.96 13.12 -14.23
N GLU A 61 16.95 13.81 -14.82
CA GLU A 61 17.02 14.07 -16.26
C GLU A 61 17.20 12.77 -17.04
N LEU A 62 18.14 11.91 -16.61
CA LEU A 62 18.39 10.61 -17.23
C LEU A 62 17.14 9.73 -17.29
N MET A 63 16.32 9.72 -16.21
CA MET A 63 15.11 8.92 -16.17
C MET A 63 14.02 9.42 -17.13
N ARG A 64 13.97 10.69 -17.46
CA ARG A 64 13.04 11.23 -18.48
C ARG A 64 13.29 10.66 -19.88
N ASP A 65 14.54 10.30 -20.16
CA ASP A 65 14.94 9.73 -21.45
C ASP A 65 14.75 8.21 -21.52
N VAL A 66 14.34 7.60 -20.41
CA VAL A 66 14.03 6.16 -20.36
C VAL A 66 12.61 5.92 -20.86
N SER A 67 12.51 5.23 -21.98
CA SER A 67 11.23 4.80 -22.53
C SER A 67 11.31 3.34 -22.99
N LEU A 68 10.23 2.63 -22.81
CA LEU A 68 10.03 1.28 -23.35
C LEU A 68 8.93 1.35 -24.39
N VAL A 69 9.24 0.91 -25.61
CA VAL A 69 8.23 0.77 -26.67
C VAL A 69 7.89 -0.70 -26.84
N GLU A 70 6.64 -1.05 -26.64
CA GLU A 70 6.13 -2.41 -26.77
C GLU A 70 4.73 -2.42 -27.38
N ASN A 71 4.49 -3.29 -28.34
CA ASN A 71 3.21 -3.39 -29.06
C ASN A 71 2.73 -2.04 -29.64
N GLY A 72 3.66 -1.16 -30.05
CA GLY A 72 3.34 0.16 -30.59
C GLY A 72 2.97 1.21 -29.51
N GLN A 73 3.06 0.88 -28.24
CA GLN A 73 2.85 1.81 -27.12
C GLN A 73 4.19 2.19 -26.48
N ALA A 74 4.40 3.48 -26.23
CA ALA A 74 5.56 3.98 -25.52
C ALA A 74 5.21 4.29 -24.06
N ILE A 75 5.95 3.71 -23.14
CA ILE A 75 5.89 4.04 -21.70
C ILE A 75 7.16 4.81 -21.35
N ASN A 76 6.98 6.03 -20.86
CA ASN A 76 8.06 6.87 -20.36
C ASN A 76 8.20 6.67 -18.84
N VAL A 77 9.45 6.58 -18.37
CA VAL A 77 9.75 6.51 -16.95
C VAL A 77 9.81 7.90 -16.36
N ASN A 78 9.14 8.07 -15.24
CA ASN A 78 9.26 9.26 -14.42
C ASN A 78 9.67 8.83 -13.02
N CYS A 79 10.68 9.49 -12.43
CA CYS A 79 11.09 9.19 -11.07
C CYS A 79 10.91 10.38 -10.13
N SER A 80 10.63 10.08 -8.88
CA SER A 80 10.69 11.03 -7.77
C SER A 80 11.82 10.60 -6.86
N ILE A 81 12.72 11.51 -6.48
CA ILE A 81 13.94 11.19 -5.76
C ILE A 81 13.93 11.92 -4.42
N GLY A 82 14.08 11.17 -3.32
CA GLY A 82 14.38 11.69 -2.00
C GLY A 82 15.90 11.67 -1.76
N VAL A 83 16.46 12.77 -1.29
CA VAL A 83 17.90 12.89 -1.02
C VAL A 83 18.09 13.18 0.47
N VAL A 84 18.95 12.41 1.13
CA VAL A 84 19.31 12.59 2.54
C VAL A 84 20.82 12.73 2.68
N MET A 85 21.25 13.73 3.43
CA MET A 85 22.64 13.85 3.87
C MET A 85 22.76 13.31 5.29
N PHE A 86 23.72 12.44 5.52
CA PHE A 86 24.00 11.89 6.85
C PHE A 86 25.50 11.77 7.08
N ALA A 87 25.90 11.71 8.35
CA ALA A 87 27.28 11.53 8.76
C ALA A 87 27.39 10.31 9.69
N ASP A 88 28.57 9.74 9.78
CA ASP A 88 28.83 8.56 10.60
C ASP A 88 28.42 8.78 12.06
N GLY A 89 27.70 7.81 12.62
CA GLY A 89 27.34 7.74 14.04
C GLY A 89 26.19 8.64 14.50
N HIS A 90 25.53 9.37 13.60
CA HIS A 90 24.44 10.29 13.96
C HIS A 90 23.03 9.79 13.62
N ASN A 91 22.90 8.78 12.74
CA ASN A 91 21.61 8.25 12.33
C ASN A 91 21.65 6.72 12.25
N THR A 92 20.54 6.07 12.59
CA THR A 92 20.35 4.66 12.29
C THR A 92 19.99 4.47 10.81
N VAL A 93 20.14 3.25 10.31
CA VAL A 93 19.75 2.92 8.92
C VAL A 93 18.26 3.19 8.70
N GLU A 94 17.44 2.84 9.69
CA GLU A 94 15.99 3.04 9.66
C GLU A 94 15.63 4.53 9.59
N GLU A 95 16.32 5.39 10.34
CA GLU A 95 16.12 6.85 10.27
C GLU A 95 16.52 7.41 8.91
N ILE A 96 17.65 6.98 8.34
CA ILE A 96 18.10 7.43 7.02
C ILE A 96 17.08 7.06 5.95
N ILE A 97 16.60 5.81 5.96
CA ILE A 97 15.57 5.34 5.02
C ILE A 97 14.29 6.13 5.21
N SER A 98 13.83 6.32 6.45
CA SER A 98 12.63 7.11 6.75
C SER A 98 12.72 8.55 6.24
N HIS A 99 13.87 9.21 6.41
CA HIS A 99 14.09 10.57 5.90
C HIS A 99 14.12 10.61 4.37
N ALA A 100 14.67 9.57 3.72
CA ALA A 100 14.66 9.45 2.26
C ALA A 100 13.23 9.29 1.72
N ASP A 101 12.39 8.48 2.38
CA ASP A 101 10.98 8.29 2.05
C ASP A 101 10.20 9.60 2.21
N ILE A 102 10.42 10.34 3.29
CA ILE A 102 9.81 11.66 3.49
C ILE A 102 10.18 12.61 2.35
N ALA A 103 11.46 12.69 2.00
CA ALA A 103 11.91 13.54 0.90
C ALA A 103 11.31 13.10 -0.46
N CYS A 104 11.26 11.79 -0.71
CA CYS A 104 10.64 11.24 -1.91
C CYS A 104 9.13 11.56 -1.97
N TYR A 105 8.44 11.46 -0.85
CA TYR A 105 7.03 11.85 -0.72
C TYR A 105 6.81 13.33 -1.05
N VAL A 106 7.67 14.21 -0.53
CA VAL A 106 7.61 15.65 -0.88
C VAL A 106 7.80 15.87 -2.37
N ALA A 107 8.75 15.18 -2.99
CA ALA A 107 8.96 15.24 -4.43
C ALA A 107 7.70 14.78 -5.21
N LYS A 108 7.06 13.70 -4.78
CA LYS A 108 5.80 13.19 -5.35
C LYS A 108 4.66 14.21 -5.21
N ARG A 109 4.50 14.81 -4.04
CA ARG A 109 3.45 15.84 -3.78
C ARG A 109 3.65 17.14 -4.54
N ARG A 110 4.89 17.56 -4.76
CA ARG A 110 5.21 18.79 -5.51
C ARG A 110 5.09 18.64 -7.02
N GLY A 111 4.49 17.56 -7.53
CA GLY A 111 4.21 17.35 -8.96
C GLY A 111 5.05 16.26 -9.60
N ARG A 112 5.65 15.35 -8.83
CA ARG A 112 6.45 14.21 -9.31
C ARG A 112 7.59 14.62 -10.25
N ASN A 113 8.33 13.64 -10.79
CA ASN A 113 9.40 13.84 -11.77
C ASN A 113 10.42 14.93 -11.36
N ARG A 114 10.85 14.88 -10.10
CA ARG A 114 11.79 15.79 -9.45
C ARG A 114 12.48 15.14 -8.27
N PHE A 115 13.51 15.80 -7.78
CA PHE A 115 14.12 15.45 -6.51
C PHE A 115 13.71 16.43 -5.39
N HIS A 116 13.81 15.98 -4.16
CA HIS A 116 13.73 16.80 -2.97
C HIS A 116 14.82 16.39 -1.99
N MET A 117 15.47 17.35 -1.37
CA MET A 117 16.47 17.11 -0.35
C MET A 117 15.82 17.27 1.02
N TYR A 118 15.97 16.27 1.87
CA TYR A 118 15.48 16.29 3.23
C TYR A 118 16.14 17.43 4.04
N GLU A 119 15.34 18.17 4.74
CA GLU A 119 15.76 19.22 5.67
C GLU A 119 15.43 18.80 7.11
N PRO A 120 16.36 18.93 8.09
CA PRO A 120 16.08 18.62 9.49
C PRO A 120 14.81 19.31 10.01
N GLY A 121 13.94 18.56 10.67
CA GLY A 121 12.63 19.04 11.16
C GLY A 121 11.54 19.09 10.10
N GLU A 122 11.81 18.65 8.87
CA GLU A 122 10.81 18.55 7.80
C GLU A 122 9.81 17.43 8.10
N ASP A 123 10.27 16.37 8.77
CA ASP A 123 9.43 15.28 9.25
C ASP A 123 8.33 15.76 10.22
N GLU A 124 8.65 16.64 11.18
CA GLU A 124 7.63 17.19 12.09
C GLU A 124 6.64 18.11 11.37
N ARG A 125 7.15 18.97 10.47
CA ARG A 125 6.29 19.86 9.69
C ARG A 125 5.40 19.10 8.71
N LEU A 126 5.95 18.09 8.05
CA LEU A 126 5.19 17.23 7.14
C LEU A 126 4.23 16.34 7.89
N ARG A 127 4.66 15.75 9.03
CA ARG A 127 3.75 15.01 9.90
C ARG A 127 2.58 15.89 10.33
N MET A 128 2.81 17.11 10.78
CA MET A 128 1.74 18.02 11.18
C MET A 128 0.79 18.37 10.03
N VAL A 129 1.34 18.78 8.89
CA VAL A 129 0.51 19.19 7.73
C VAL A 129 -0.14 17.98 7.03
N THR A 130 0.59 16.86 6.95
CA THR A 130 0.09 15.64 6.31
C THR A 130 -0.90 14.92 7.19
N ASP A 131 -0.62 14.86 8.50
CA ASP A 131 -1.48 14.19 9.48
C ASP A 131 -2.82 14.90 9.61
N ILE A 132 -2.83 16.22 9.78
CA ILE A 132 -4.09 16.99 9.82
C ILE A 132 -4.85 16.84 8.49
N GLY A 133 -4.15 16.92 7.37
CA GLY A 133 -4.75 16.72 6.05
C GLY A 133 -5.34 15.32 5.87
N TRP A 134 -4.60 14.27 6.27
CA TRP A 134 -5.08 12.89 6.18
C TRP A 134 -6.23 12.61 7.13
N SER A 135 -6.16 13.08 8.38
CA SER A 135 -7.25 12.89 9.34
C SER A 135 -8.56 13.47 8.81
N GLN A 136 -8.54 14.71 8.33
CA GLN A 136 -9.71 15.35 7.72
C GLN A 136 -10.18 14.63 6.45
N GLN A 137 -9.24 14.26 5.57
CA GLN A 137 -9.56 13.57 4.32
C GLN A 137 -10.17 12.19 4.57
N LEU A 138 -9.64 11.42 5.53
CA LEU A 138 -10.15 10.10 5.88
C LEU A 138 -11.52 10.18 6.55
N MET A 139 -11.71 11.13 7.48
CA MET A 139 -13.04 11.35 8.09
C MET A 139 -14.08 11.76 7.04
N ARG A 140 -13.72 12.62 6.09
CA ARG A 140 -14.57 12.95 4.94
C ARG A 140 -14.84 11.74 4.07
N ALA A 141 -13.80 10.93 3.78
CA ALA A 141 -13.91 9.76 2.94
C ALA A 141 -14.89 8.72 3.52
N ILE A 142 -14.85 8.50 4.83
CA ILE A 142 -15.80 7.64 5.53
C ILE A 142 -17.22 8.22 5.39
N LYS A 143 -17.39 9.51 5.67
CA LYS A 143 -18.70 10.18 5.67
C LYS A 143 -19.30 10.32 4.26
N GLU A 144 -18.48 10.63 3.27
CA GLU A 144 -18.88 10.89 1.89
C GLU A 144 -18.80 9.64 0.99
N ASN A 145 -18.55 8.46 1.59
CA ASN A 145 -18.46 7.19 0.86
C ASN A 145 -17.42 7.25 -0.29
N ARG A 146 -16.24 7.81 -0.01
CA ARG A 146 -15.16 7.97 -1.01
C ARG A 146 -14.20 6.79 -1.08
N PHE A 147 -14.43 5.75 -0.31
CA PHE A 147 -13.72 4.49 -0.46
C PHE A 147 -14.32 3.67 -1.62
N ARG A 148 -13.49 2.84 -2.22
CA ARG A 148 -13.88 1.84 -3.23
C ARG A 148 -13.20 0.53 -2.92
N LEU A 149 -13.89 -0.55 -3.22
CA LEU A 149 -13.32 -1.89 -3.21
C LEU A 149 -12.97 -2.31 -4.62
N VAL A 150 -11.77 -2.86 -4.78
CA VAL A 150 -11.35 -3.56 -5.99
C VAL A 150 -11.10 -5.02 -5.65
N TYR A 151 -11.26 -5.90 -6.61
CA TYR A 151 -11.26 -7.33 -6.39
C TYR A 151 -10.15 -7.98 -7.20
N GLN A 152 -9.19 -8.58 -6.52
CA GLN A 152 -8.08 -9.30 -7.14
C GLN A 152 -8.40 -10.80 -7.16
N PRO A 153 -8.50 -11.44 -8.34
CA PRO A 153 -8.81 -12.86 -8.41
C PRO A 153 -7.66 -13.71 -7.87
N ILE A 154 -8.01 -14.72 -7.06
CA ILE A 154 -7.10 -15.76 -6.59
C ILE A 154 -7.46 -17.04 -7.36
N VAL A 155 -6.56 -17.47 -8.24
CA VAL A 155 -6.82 -18.59 -9.16
C VAL A 155 -6.33 -19.90 -8.58
N SER A 156 -7.24 -20.90 -8.49
CA SER A 156 -6.86 -22.25 -8.09
C SER A 156 -6.09 -22.96 -9.21
N LEU A 157 -4.88 -23.40 -8.91
CA LEU A 157 -4.08 -24.21 -9.85
C LEU A 157 -4.61 -25.64 -10.02
N ARG A 158 -5.61 -26.05 -9.20
CA ARG A 158 -6.20 -27.40 -9.24
C ARG A 158 -7.57 -27.42 -9.91
N GLY A 159 -8.05 -26.29 -10.45
CA GLY A 159 -9.31 -26.22 -11.16
C GLY A 159 -10.55 -26.32 -10.29
N GLU A 160 -10.53 -25.79 -9.06
CA GLU A 160 -11.70 -25.69 -8.21
C GLU A 160 -12.73 -24.75 -8.84
N GLY A 161 -14.01 -25.12 -8.83
CA GLY A 161 -15.08 -24.36 -9.45
C GLY A 161 -15.54 -23.10 -8.68
N ARG A 162 -14.97 -22.81 -7.51
CA ARG A 162 -15.26 -21.61 -6.72
C ARG A 162 -14.37 -20.46 -7.15
N GLU A 163 -14.95 -19.27 -7.18
CA GLU A 163 -14.23 -18.04 -7.46
C GLU A 163 -13.76 -17.40 -6.16
N TYR A 164 -12.47 -17.11 -6.06
CA TYR A 164 -11.87 -16.45 -4.89
C TYR A 164 -11.37 -15.07 -5.30
N TYR A 165 -11.66 -14.07 -4.46
CA TYR A 165 -11.17 -12.70 -4.67
C TYR A 165 -10.65 -12.12 -3.36
N GLU A 166 -9.47 -11.53 -3.41
CA GLU A 166 -9.01 -10.64 -2.36
C GLU A 166 -9.66 -9.26 -2.54
N VAL A 167 -10.22 -8.73 -1.46
CA VAL A 167 -10.89 -7.44 -1.42
C VAL A 167 -9.87 -6.37 -1.00
N LEU A 168 -9.57 -5.48 -1.90
CA LEU A 168 -8.56 -4.44 -1.70
C LEU A 168 -9.20 -3.06 -1.64
N LEU A 169 -8.82 -2.29 -0.62
CA LEU A 169 -9.31 -0.94 -0.42
C LEU A 169 -8.61 0.06 -1.34
N ARG A 170 -9.37 1.06 -1.81
CA ARG A 170 -8.86 2.25 -2.51
C ARG A 170 -9.58 3.48 -1.97
N LEU A 171 -8.85 4.59 -1.87
CA LEU A 171 -9.43 5.89 -1.54
C LEU A 171 -9.52 6.73 -2.81
N VAL A 172 -10.66 7.35 -3.07
CA VAL A 172 -10.83 8.27 -4.19
C VAL A 172 -10.34 9.65 -3.78
N GLY A 173 -9.30 10.13 -4.44
CA GLY A 173 -8.74 11.47 -4.26
C GLY A 173 -9.68 12.58 -4.73
N ASP A 174 -9.35 13.83 -4.41
CA ASP A 174 -10.13 14.99 -4.88
C ASP A 174 -10.03 15.18 -6.41
N ASP A 175 -8.99 14.63 -7.02
CA ASP A 175 -8.76 14.57 -8.46
C ASP A 175 -9.45 13.38 -9.17
N GLY A 176 -10.20 12.57 -8.39
CA GLY A 176 -10.88 11.37 -8.89
C GLY A 176 -9.96 10.14 -9.05
N ASN A 177 -8.66 10.27 -8.83
CA ASN A 177 -7.72 9.15 -8.91
C ASN A 177 -7.76 8.27 -7.66
N PHE A 178 -7.39 6.99 -7.82
CA PHE A 178 -7.24 6.09 -6.70
C PHE A 178 -5.94 6.35 -5.93
N ILE A 179 -6.07 6.43 -4.63
CA ILE A 179 -4.98 6.49 -3.66
C ILE A 179 -4.85 5.09 -3.03
N LEU A 180 -3.65 4.56 -3.04
CA LEU A 180 -3.34 3.22 -2.51
C LEU A 180 -3.32 3.22 -0.97
N PRO A 181 -3.61 2.07 -0.34
CA PRO A 181 -3.65 1.92 1.13
C PRO A 181 -2.39 2.40 1.84
N ASP A 182 -1.21 2.08 1.33
CA ASP A 182 0.09 2.44 1.92
C ASP A 182 0.25 3.95 2.13
N MET A 183 -0.45 4.74 1.33
CA MET A 183 -0.38 6.20 1.40
C MET A 183 -1.20 6.79 2.56
N PHE A 184 -2.20 6.06 3.08
CA PHE A 184 -3.12 6.61 4.07
C PHE A 184 -3.35 5.72 5.31
N LEU A 185 -3.10 4.40 5.25
CA LEU A 185 -3.35 3.51 6.40
C LEU A 185 -2.46 3.82 7.60
N VAL A 186 -1.22 4.28 7.36
CA VAL A 186 -0.33 4.73 8.44
C VAL A 186 -0.95 5.90 9.21
N ALA A 187 -1.52 6.87 8.49
CA ALA A 187 -2.23 7.99 9.09
C ALA A 187 -3.53 7.50 9.76
N ALA A 188 -4.30 6.63 9.10
CA ALA A 188 -5.52 6.05 9.67
C ALA A 188 -5.26 5.38 11.03
N LYS A 189 -4.18 4.58 11.13
CA LYS A 189 -3.76 3.93 12.37
C LYS A 189 -3.42 4.95 13.46
N ARG A 190 -2.65 5.99 13.11
CA ARG A 190 -2.25 7.04 14.06
C ARG A 190 -3.44 7.81 14.64
N PHE A 191 -4.48 8.03 13.84
CA PHE A 191 -5.69 8.76 14.25
C PHE A 191 -6.82 7.88 14.77
N GLY A 192 -6.57 6.57 14.99
CA GLY A 192 -7.59 5.66 15.48
C GLY A 192 -8.77 5.47 14.53
N LEU A 193 -8.54 5.61 13.22
CA LEU A 193 -9.59 5.47 12.20
C LEU A 193 -9.67 4.06 11.60
N MET A 194 -8.78 3.15 12.01
CA MET A 194 -8.71 1.80 11.44
C MET A 194 -9.98 1.00 11.67
N ALA A 195 -10.51 0.99 12.90
CA ALA A 195 -11.77 0.31 13.20
C ALA A 195 -12.95 0.82 12.33
N ALA A 196 -13.03 2.14 12.10
CA ALA A 196 -14.06 2.71 11.22
C ALA A 196 -13.89 2.30 9.75
N ILE A 197 -12.65 2.19 9.28
CA ILE A 197 -12.32 1.71 7.92
C ILE A 197 -12.67 0.22 7.81
N ASP A 198 -12.27 -0.61 8.77
CA ASP A 198 -12.59 -2.06 8.79
C ASP A 198 -14.10 -2.29 8.76
N ARG A 199 -14.87 -1.52 9.53
CA ARG A 199 -16.34 -1.57 9.50
C ARG A 199 -16.89 -1.23 8.13
N TRP A 200 -16.40 -0.15 7.51
CA TRP A 200 -16.82 0.25 6.17
C TRP A 200 -16.51 -0.82 5.13
N VAL A 201 -15.30 -1.39 5.18
CA VAL A 201 -14.85 -2.47 4.29
C VAL A 201 -15.73 -3.70 4.47
N ALA A 202 -15.92 -4.16 5.72
CA ALA A 202 -16.73 -5.34 6.01
C ALA A 202 -18.17 -5.20 5.50
N VAL A 203 -18.85 -4.09 5.82
CA VAL A 203 -20.23 -3.85 5.37
C VAL A 203 -20.30 -3.84 3.84
N THR A 204 -19.39 -3.11 3.19
CA THR A 204 -19.42 -2.95 1.73
C THR A 204 -19.08 -4.25 1.01
N ALA A 205 -18.07 -4.99 1.51
CA ALA A 205 -17.67 -6.27 0.93
C ALA A 205 -18.75 -7.34 1.09
N LEU A 206 -19.35 -7.46 2.28
CA LEU A 206 -20.40 -8.47 2.55
C LEU A 206 -21.67 -8.19 1.73
N ALA A 207 -22.05 -6.91 1.57
CA ALA A 207 -23.14 -6.53 0.68
C ALA A 207 -22.83 -6.85 -0.79
N ALA A 208 -21.62 -6.58 -1.26
CA ALA A 208 -21.20 -6.94 -2.61
C ALA A 208 -21.18 -8.45 -2.82
N LEU A 209 -20.68 -9.23 -1.86
CA LEU A 209 -20.68 -10.68 -1.90
C LEU A 209 -22.09 -11.25 -2.04
N ALA A 210 -23.06 -10.69 -1.30
CA ALA A 210 -24.46 -11.08 -1.40
C ALA A 210 -25.01 -10.84 -2.81
N GLN A 211 -24.67 -9.71 -3.43
CA GLN A 211 -25.07 -9.42 -4.81
C GLN A 211 -24.50 -10.44 -5.81
N PHE A 212 -23.21 -10.79 -5.72
CA PHE A 212 -22.60 -11.81 -6.58
C PHE A 212 -23.34 -13.14 -6.45
N ARG A 213 -23.66 -13.55 -5.23
CA ARG A 213 -24.37 -14.81 -4.95
C ARG A 213 -25.81 -14.79 -5.44
N GLN A 214 -26.52 -13.70 -5.33
CA GLN A 214 -27.86 -13.53 -5.91
C GLN A 214 -27.86 -13.69 -7.44
N HIS A 215 -26.74 -13.40 -8.10
CA HIS A 215 -26.56 -13.66 -9.54
C HIS A 215 -26.05 -15.09 -9.84
N GLY A 216 -26.10 -16.00 -8.87
CA GLY A 216 -25.75 -17.40 -9.08
C GLY A 216 -24.25 -17.72 -9.07
N ARG A 217 -23.39 -16.76 -8.69
CA ARG A 217 -21.95 -16.97 -8.63
C ARG A 217 -21.53 -17.53 -7.26
N ASP A 218 -20.74 -18.60 -7.25
CA ASP A 218 -20.16 -19.15 -6.01
C ASP A 218 -18.83 -18.47 -5.68
N VAL A 219 -18.93 -17.26 -5.11
CA VAL A 219 -17.80 -16.39 -4.80
C VAL A 219 -17.41 -16.48 -3.34
N VAL A 220 -16.12 -16.43 -3.06
CA VAL A 220 -15.51 -16.29 -1.72
C VAL A 220 -14.70 -15.01 -1.71
N PHE A 221 -14.91 -14.20 -0.68
CA PHE A 221 -14.10 -12.99 -0.46
C PHE A 221 -13.09 -13.20 0.66
N SER A 222 -11.85 -12.78 0.39
CA SER A 222 -10.80 -12.60 1.39
C SER A 222 -10.71 -11.12 1.74
N ILE A 223 -10.81 -10.78 3.01
CA ILE A 223 -10.94 -9.41 3.52
C ILE A 223 -9.87 -9.17 4.58
N ASN A 224 -8.98 -8.24 4.34
CA ASN A 224 -7.96 -7.81 5.29
C ASN A 224 -8.61 -7.08 6.48
N LEU A 225 -8.21 -7.43 7.71
CA LEU A 225 -8.61 -6.76 8.94
C LEU A 225 -7.40 -6.21 9.68
N SER A 226 -7.57 -5.02 10.24
CA SER A 226 -6.62 -4.51 11.24
C SER A 226 -6.89 -5.13 12.62
N GLY A 227 -5.90 -5.07 13.51
CA GLY A 227 -6.12 -5.53 14.90
C GLY A 227 -7.13 -4.69 15.67
N ASP A 228 -7.33 -3.44 15.25
CA ASP A 228 -8.18 -2.47 15.93
C ASP A 228 -9.67 -2.87 15.91
N CYS A 229 -10.09 -3.68 14.92
CA CYS A 229 -11.45 -4.19 14.85
C CYS A 229 -11.81 -5.16 15.98
N PHE A 230 -10.81 -5.82 16.60
CA PHE A 230 -11.03 -6.74 17.73
C PHE A 230 -11.20 -6.00 19.07
N GLU A 231 -10.83 -4.73 19.13
CA GLU A 231 -11.10 -3.83 20.26
C GLU A 231 -12.48 -3.14 20.14
N ASP A 232 -13.16 -3.29 19.00
CA ASP A 232 -14.50 -2.74 18.75
C ASP A 232 -15.58 -3.78 19.10
N ASP A 233 -16.14 -3.70 20.27
CA ASP A 233 -17.19 -4.61 20.77
C ASP A 233 -18.40 -4.73 19.83
N THR A 234 -18.59 -3.77 18.93
CA THR A 234 -19.72 -3.74 18.00
C THR A 234 -19.39 -4.33 16.62
N PHE A 235 -18.12 -4.62 16.34
CA PHE A 235 -17.71 -5.14 15.03
C PHE A 235 -18.29 -6.54 14.76
N LEU A 236 -18.21 -7.44 15.73
CA LEU A 236 -18.79 -8.79 15.61
C LEU A 236 -20.30 -8.75 15.35
N ASP A 237 -21.03 -7.90 16.06
CA ASP A 237 -22.47 -7.76 15.84
C ASP A 237 -22.81 -7.20 14.47
N LEU A 238 -22.00 -6.28 13.98
CA LEU A 238 -22.12 -5.75 12.63
C LEU A 238 -21.91 -6.85 11.57
N VAL A 239 -20.84 -7.64 11.68
CA VAL A 239 -20.57 -8.74 10.75
C VAL A 239 -21.69 -9.78 10.84
N ARG A 240 -22.15 -10.13 12.06
CA ARG A 240 -23.27 -11.04 12.27
C ARG A 240 -24.52 -10.58 11.54
N ALA A 241 -24.89 -9.32 11.71
CA ALA A 241 -26.05 -8.75 11.04
C ALA A 241 -25.93 -8.82 9.49
N GLN A 242 -24.74 -8.58 8.95
CA GLN A 242 -24.50 -8.68 7.52
C GLN A 242 -24.52 -10.11 6.99
N VAL A 243 -23.87 -11.05 7.67
CA VAL A 243 -23.81 -12.46 7.26
C VAL A 243 -25.20 -13.10 7.32
N GLN A 244 -25.90 -12.94 8.44
CA GLN A 244 -27.24 -13.52 8.64
C GLN A 244 -28.29 -12.81 7.79
N GLY A 245 -28.28 -11.46 7.78
CA GLY A 245 -29.25 -10.66 7.02
C GLY A 245 -29.18 -10.88 5.51
N ASN A 246 -28.00 -11.18 4.99
CA ASN A 246 -27.81 -11.50 3.57
C ASN A 246 -27.82 -13.01 3.25
N GLY A 247 -27.98 -13.88 4.25
CA GLY A 247 -27.98 -15.33 4.07
C GLY A 247 -26.68 -15.87 3.47
N LEU A 248 -25.53 -15.32 3.88
CA LEU A 248 -24.23 -15.71 3.32
C LEU A 248 -23.86 -17.12 3.81
N PRO A 249 -23.50 -18.06 2.90
CA PRO A 249 -23.14 -19.41 3.29
C PRO A 249 -21.84 -19.46 4.08
N ALA A 250 -21.72 -20.45 4.95
CA ALA A 250 -20.47 -20.74 5.66
C ALA A 250 -19.31 -20.93 4.66
N GLY A 251 -18.15 -20.37 5.00
CA GLY A 251 -16.94 -20.42 4.20
C GLY A 251 -16.95 -19.53 2.95
N SER A 252 -17.91 -18.58 2.82
CA SER A 252 -17.90 -17.59 1.76
C SER A 252 -17.09 -16.33 2.10
N VAL A 253 -16.69 -16.20 3.36
CA VAL A 253 -15.88 -15.07 3.85
C VAL A 253 -14.64 -15.62 4.53
N VAL A 254 -13.48 -15.10 4.15
CA VAL A 254 -12.19 -15.32 4.80
C VAL A 254 -11.71 -13.96 5.32
N PHE A 255 -11.43 -13.85 6.60
CA PHE A 255 -10.76 -12.67 7.14
C PHE A 255 -9.26 -12.93 7.22
N GLU A 256 -8.46 -11.99 6.73
CA GLU A 256 -7.01 -12.04 6.76
C GLU A 256 -6.47 -11.11 7.82
N VAL A 257 -5.59 -11.63 8.66
CA VAL A 257 -4.89 -10.86 9.69
C VAL A 257 -3.40 -11.15 9.59
N THR A 258 -2.57 -10.14 9.84
CA THR A 258 -1.13 -10.36 9.87
C THR A 258 -0.72 -11.18 11.09
N GLU A 259 0.38 -11.93 10.99
CA GLU A 259 0.93 -12.71 12.12
C GLU A 259 1.16 -11.81 13.35
N GLN A 260 1.70 -10.61 13.17
CA GLN A 260 1.91 -9.65 14.24
C GLN A 260 0.61 -9.23 14.93
N THR A 261 -0.47 -9.05 14.16
CA THR A 261 -1.80 -8.74 14.68
C THR A 261 -2.34 -9.91 15.49
N ALA A 262 -2.25 -11.13 14.96
CA ALA A 262 -2.71 -12.34 15.64
C ALA A 262 -1.98 -12.56 16.99
N VAL A 263 -0.66 -12.33 17.04
CA VAL A 263 0.13 -12.46 18.27
C VAL A 263 -0.17 -11.34 19.27
N ARG A 264 -0.31 -10.10 18.80
CA ARG A 264 -0.55 -8.93 19.67
C ARG A 264 -1.90 -8.98 20.37
N PHE A 265 -2.92 -9.51 19.71
CA PHE A 265 -4.30 -9.53 20.19
C PHE A 265 -4.77 -10.91 20.62
N LEU A 266 -3.85 -11.83 21.00
CA LEU A 266 -4.13 -13.23 21.29
C LEU A 266 -5.30 -13.46 22.27
N GLU A 267 -5.53 -12.61 23.25
CA GLU A 267 -6.62 -12.73 24.22
C GLU A 267 -7.91 -12.03 23.72
N ALA A 268 -7.84 -10.79 23.27
CA ALA A 268 -9.01 -10.05 22.77
C ALA A 268 -9.48 -10.59 21.41
N ALA A 269 -8.54 -10.98 20.53
CA ALA A 269 -8.86 -11.58 19.24
C ALA A 269 -9.52 -12.96 19.37
N ASN A 270 -9.21 -13.76 20.41
CA ASN A 270 -9.81 -15.09 20.58
C ASN A 270 -11.33 -15.03 20.65
N ALA A 271 -11.92 -14.13 21.43
CA ALA A 271 -13.38 -14.00 21.53
C ALA A 271 -14.01 -13.52 20.20
N GLY A 272 -13.41 -12.51 19.57
CA GLY A 272 -13.86 -11.98 18.27
C GLY A 272 -13.72 -13.01 17.14
N ILE A 273 -12.57 -13.67 17.06
CA ILE A 273 -12.29 -14.73 16.07
C ILE A 273 -13.25 -15.90 16.27
N GLN A 274 -13.47 -16.38 17.49
CA GLN A 274 -14.42 -17.46 17.77
C GLN A 274 -15.84 -17.07 17.34
N GLY A 275 -16.29 -15.85 17.67
CA GLY A 275 -17.61 -15.37 17.25
C GLY A 275 -17.76 -15.31 15.73
N LEU A 276 -16.71 -14.93 14.99
CA LEU A 276 -16.74 -14.92 13.53
C LEU A 276 -16.67 -16.35 12.94
N LEU A 277 -15.94 -17.28 13.56
CA LEU A 277 -15.91 -18.69 13.17
C LEU A 277 -17.29 -19.35 13.38
N GLU A 278 -17.98 -19.05 14.48
CA GLU A 278 -19.35 -19.51 14.73
C GLU A 278 -20.36 -19.03 13.69
N LEU A 279 -20.10 -17.87 13.08
CA LEU A 279 -20.89 -17.36 11.94
C LEU A 279 -20.55 -18.05 10.61
N GLY A 280 -19.60 -19.00 10.60
CA GLY A 280 -19.15 -19.70 9.41
C GLY A 280 -18.10 -18.94 8.60
N CYS A 281 -17.55 -17.85 9.11
CA CYS A 281 -16.38 -17.20 8.51
C CYS A 281 -15.13 -18.04 8.69
N ARG A 282 -14.09 -17.79 7.87
CA ARG A 282 -12.78 -18.41 7.98
C ARG A 282 -11.74 -17.34 8.27
N PHE A 283 -10.57 -17.77 8.76
CA PHE A 283 -9.41 -16.90 8.96
C PHE A 283 -8.20 -17.41 8.19
N ALA A 284 -7.38 -16.48 7.73
CA ALA A 284 -6.07 -16.73 7.18
C ALA A 284 -5.04 -15.80 7.85
N LEU A 285 -3.81 -16.31 7.99
CA LEU A 285 -2.68 -15.50 8.42
C LEU A 285 -1.96 -14.98 7.20
N ASP A 286 -1.79 -13.67 7.14
CA ASP A 286 -1.02 -12.97 6.12
C ASP A 286 0.38 -12.60 6.65
N ASP A 287 1.31 -12.35 5.73
CA ASP A 287 2.70 -11.97 6.03
C ASP A 287 3.45 -12.95 6.94
N PHE A 288 3.13 -14.24 6.86
CA PHE A 288 3.73 -15.27 7.72
C PHE A 288 5.24 -15.40 7.51
N GLY A 289 6.01 -15.23 8.60
CA GLY A 289 7.47 -15.40 8.59
C GLY A 289 8.26 -14.18 8.11
N LYS A 290 7.66 -12.99 8.06
CA LYS A 290 8.35 -11.72 7.77
C LYS A 290 8.89 -11.05 9.02
#